data_8613ec07151abc931f39910b53cae768
#
_entry.id   8613ec07151abc931f39910b53cae768
#
_cell.length_a   1.000
_cell.length_b   1.000
_cell.length_c   1.000
_cell.angle_alpha   90.00
_cell.angle_beta   90.00
_cell.angle_gamma   90.00
#
_symmetry.space_group_name_H-M   'P 1'
#
loop_
_entity.id
_entity.type
_entity.pdbx_description
1 polymer ?
#
loop_
_entity_poly.entity_id
_entity_poly.type
_entity_poly.pdbx_seq_one_letter_code
_entity_poly.pdbx_strand_id
1 'polypeptide(L)'
;MKKLLLTLVAFCAAFTAAAQTPDTTAAEGYRFTDVKLIPMTPVKDQSRSGTCWCYSTLSFLEGEILRAGGAPVHLSEMWIVRHTFMEKAVKYIRMHGEINFAEGGASRDVTEGIRNYGIVPFEAYPGFNYGTEKADFHELSRVLKAYLDAVMEASTKSSNKPLSTAWKRGFNAILDEYFGPMPETFTYQGKEYTPQTFAASLPIDIDDYIDISSFTHHPFYTQFIIEVPDNWMWGTVYNLPLDEMMAVVDNALENGYPVAWGTDVSEKGFSRTKAIGIVPAADLEGMGGTEAERWGKLTQKEKDDALYKFDKPGKELDITQEMRQVAFDNYETTDDHGMVIMGTATDQAGNHYYKVQNSWDVRPPYDGFWYFSRPFVAYKTTSVMVNKHAL
;
A
#
# COMPACT_ATOMS: atom_id res chain seq x y z
N MET A 1 66.34 59.22 -12.54
CA MET A 1 64.99 58.85 -12.96
C MET A 1 65.08 57.70 -13.92
N LYS A 2 64.85 56.42 -13.39
CA LYS A 2 64.97 55.22 -14.17
C LYS A 2 63.54 54.77 -14.51
N LYS A 3 63.25 54.65 -15.79
CA LYS A 3 61.98 54.05 -16.30
C LYS A 3 62.12 52.57 -16.30
N LEU A 4 61.20 51.88 -15.61
CA LEU A 4 61.07 50.43 -15.59
C LEU A 4 60.09 50.03 -16.68
N LEU A 5 60.55 49.25 -17.66
CA LEU A 5 59.70 48.66 -18.70
C LEU A 5 59.17 47.32 -18.16
N LEU A 6 57.82 47.17 -18.07
CA LEU A 6 57.20 45.91 -17.75
C LEU A 6 56.84 45.21 -19.06
N THR A 7 57.46 44.05 -19.31
CA THR A 7 57.14 43.19 -20.44
C THR A 7 56.06 42.20 -20.01
N LEU A 8 54.89 42.28 -20.63
CA LEU A 8 53.77 41.34 -20.40
C LEU A 8 53.99 40.11 -21.30
N VAL A 9 54.26 38.98 -20.69
CA VAL A 9 54.27 37.66 -21.41
C VAL A 9 52.91 37.05 -21.31
N ALA A 10 52.19 36.97 -22.47
CA ALA A 10 50.92 36.28 -22.59
C ALA A 10 51.18 34.77 -22.72
N PHE A 11 50.77 34.02 -21.74
CA PHE A 11 50.75 32.53 -21.75
C PHE A 11 49.45 32.07 -22.38
N CYS A 12 49.45 31.65 -23.64
CA CYS A 12 48.35 30.91 -24.25
C CYS A 12 48.38 29.47 -23.75
N ALA A 13 47.53 29.14 -22.77
CA ALA A 13 47.23 27.76 -22.40
C ALA A 13 46.27 27.17 -23.42
N ALA A 14 46.72 26.31 -24.30
CA ALA A 14 45.85 25.50 -25.15
C ALA A 14 45.18 24.44 -24.29
N PHE A 15 43.89 24.62 -24.01
CA PHE A 15 43.06 23.56 -23.47
C PHE A 15 42.78 22.52 -24.55
N THR A 16 43.49 21.40 -24.53
CA THR A 16 43.07 20.19 -25.24
C THR A 16 41.86 19.62 -24.51
N ALA A 17 40.69 19.81 -25.04
CA ALA A 17 39.49 19.07 -24.62
C ALA A 17 39.75 17.59 -24.99
N ALA A 18 40.14 16.79 -24.01
CA ALA A 18 40.04 15.33 -24.13
C ALA A 18 38.56 15.00 -24.20
N ALA A 19 38.12 14.53 -25.37
CA ALA A 19 36.80 13.92 -25.51
C ALA A 19 36.78 12.71 -24.56
N GLN A 20 36.04 12.84 -23.44
CA GLN A 20 35.73 11.69 -22.61
C GLN A 20 34.89 10.76 -23.48
N THR A 21 35.43 9.62 -23.83
CA THR A 21 34.64 8.48 -24.31
C THR A 21 33.58 8.19 -23.26
N PRO A 22 32.30 8.11 -23.63
CA PRO A 22 31.27 7.74 -22.67
C PRO A 22 31.66 6.38 -22.11
N ASP A 23 31.74 6.30 -20.78
CA ASP A 23 31.91 5.06 -20.05
C ASP A 23 30.70 4.18 -20.35
N THR A 24 30.87 3.20 -21.26
CA THR A 24 29.83 2.28 -21.71
C THR A 24 29.63 1.10 -20.78
N THR A 25 30.08 1.16 -19.54
CA THR A 25 29.57 0.29 -18.50
C THR A 25 28.19 0.81 -18.12
N ALA A 26 27.14 0.34 -18.86
CA ALA A 26 25.77 0.57 -18.48
C ALA A 26 25.63 0.08 -17.03
N ALA A 27 25.37 1.01 -16.11
CA ALA A 27 25.17 0.67 -14.70
C ALA A 27 24.04 -0.37 -14.65
N GLU A 28 24.36 -1.56 -14.15
CA GLU A 28 23.38 -2.64 -13.97
C GLU A 28 22.27 -2.15 -13.03
N GLY A 29 21.02 -2.55 -13.33
CA GLY A 29 19.85 -2.22 -12.52
C GLY A 29 18.89 -1.22 -13.15
N TYR A 30 17.80 -0.98 -12.43
CA TYR A 30 16.80 0.02 -12.80
C TYR A 30 17.18 1.40 -12.30
N ARG A 31 16.92 2.42 -13.10
CA ARG A 31 17.06 3.83 -12.75
C ARG A 31 15.76 4.54 -13.09
N PHE A 32 15.19 5.21 -12.10
CA PHE A 32 13.92 5.89 -12.26
C PHE A 32 14.11 7.41 -12.29
N THR A 33 13.28 8.05 -13.11
CA THR A 33 13.11 9.51 -13.14
C THR A 33 11.66 9.80 -12.77
N ASP A 34 11.47 10.46 -11.63
CA ASP A 34 10.14 10.89 -11.20
C ASP A 34 9.59 11.93 -12.19
N VAL A 35 8.35 11.72 -12.65
CA VAL A 35 7.65 12.61 -13.57
C VAL A 35 6.70 13.53 -12.82
N LYS A 36 5.90 12.95 -11.91
CA LYS A 36 4.97 13.67 -11.05
C LYS A 36 4.97 13.09 -9.66
N LEU A 37 4.99 13.93 -8.65
CA LEU A 37 4.94 13.55 -7.25
C LEU A 37 3.84 14.32 -6.53
N ILE A 38 3.12 13.62 -5.67
CA ILE A 38 2.12 14.18 -4.78
C ILE A 38 2.76 14.28 -3.39
N PRO A 39 2.65 15.42 -2.69
CA PRO A 39 3.16 15.56 -1.33
C PRO A 39 2.50 14.54 -0.38
N MET A 40 3.33 13.83 0.37
CA MET A 40 2.89 12.84 1.36
C MET A 40 3.53 13.12 2.72
N THR A 41 2.94 12.59 3.77
CA THR A 41 3.59 12.51 5.08
C THR A 41 4.74 11.50 5.06
N PRO A 42 5.68 11.53 6.02
CA PRO A 42 6.81 10.61 6.05
C PRO A 42 6.40 9.13 6.02
N VAL A 43 7.27 8.31 5.44
CA VAL A 43 7.14 6.84 5.45
C VAL A 43 7.02 6.33 6.89
N LYS A 44 6.07 5.45 7.12
CA LYS A 44 5.79 4.82 8.41
C LYS A 44 6.30 3.38 8.48
N ASP A 45 6.25 2.79 9.67
CA ASP A 45 6.66 1.40 9.91
C ASP A 45 5.57 0.61 10.62
N GLN A 46 4.84 -0.23 9.87
CA GLN A 46 3.88 -1.17 10.45
C GLN A 46 4.54 -2.30 11.24
N SER A 47 5.87 -2.45 11.12
CA SER A 47 6.69 -3.44 11.80
C SER A 47 6.13 -4.86 11.67
N ARG A 48 5.85 -5.54 12.80
CA ARG A 48 5.37 -6.93 12.84
C ARG A 48 3.86 -6.99 13.06
N SER A 49 3.11 -6.26 12.23
CA SER A 49 1.66 -6.32 12.24
C SER A 49 1.13 -6.47 10.81
N GLY A 50 0.02 -7.18 10.65
CA GLY A 50 -0.72 -7.30 9.40
C GLY A 50 -1.67 -6.13 9.18
N THR A 51 -1.26 -4.91 9.55
CA THR A 51 -2.12 -3.72 9.50
C THR A 51 -1.77 -2.75 8.37
N CYS A 52 -1.14 -3.26 7.30
CA CYS A 52 -0.78 -2.48 6.10
C CYS A 52 -1.97 -1.68 5.54
N TRP A 53 -3.17 -2.26 5.54
CA TRP A 53 -4.41 -1.62 5.13
C TRP A 53 -4.69 -0.31 5.89
N CYS A 54 -4.40 -0.28 7.19
CA CYS A 54 -4.61 0.89 8.03
C CYS A 54 -3.51 1.93 7.81
N TYR A 55 -2.24 1.51 7.79
CA TYR A 55 -1.10 2.39 7.54
C TYR A 55 -1.18 3.06 6.17
N SER A 56 -1.50 2.29 5.13
CA SER A 56 -1.62 2.84 3.77
C SER A 56 -2.79 3.79 3.65
N THR A 57 -3.97 3.41 4.15
CA THR A 57 -5.15 4.26 4.01
C THR A 57 -5.05 5.55 4.83
N LEU A 58 -4.48 5.50 6.04
CA LEU A 58 -4.23 6.73 6.80
C LEU A 58 -3.16 7.59 6.14
N SER A 59 -2.09 7.01 5.57
CA SER A 59 -1.13 7.77 4.77
C SER A 59 -1.77 8.41 3.54
N PHE A 60 -2.67 7.71 2.85
CA PHE A 60 -3.49 8.26 1.77
C PHE A 60 -4.32 9.46 2.23
N LEU A 61 -5.06 9.33 3.35
CA LEU A 61 -5.88 10.41 3.91
C LEU A 61 -5.03 11.61 4.37
N GLU A 62 -3.84 11.36 4.92
CA GLU A 62 -2.88 12.41 5.27
C GLU A 62 -2.38 13.15 4.01
N GLY A 63 -2.16 12.43 2.91
CA GLY A 63 -1.88 13.04 1.59
C GLY A 63 -3.04 13.89 1.09
N GLU A 64 -4.27 13.43 1.26
CA GLU A 64 -5.49 14.20 0.93
C GLU A 64 -5.64 15.45 1.80
N ILE A 65 -5.30 15.38 3.09
CA ILE A 65 -5.27 16.55 3.99
C ILE A 65 -4.26 17.58 3.48
N LEU A 66 -3.05 17.15 3.09
CA LEU A 66 -2.04 18.04 2.51
C LEU A 66 -2.53 18.66 1.19
N ARG A 67 -3.14 17.86 0.30
CA ARG A 67 -3.70 18.32 -0.97
C ARG A 67 -4.80 19.36 -0.75
N ALA A 68 -5.62 19.20 0.26
CA ALA A 68 -6.67 20.17 0.64
C ALA A 68 -6.13 21.42 1.37
N GLY A 69 -4.80 21.56 1.50
CA GLY A 69 -4.16 22.71 2.16
C GLY A 69 -4.11 22.62 3.68
N GLY A 70 -4.38 21.45 4.26
CA GLY A 70 -4.25 21.20 5.69
C GLY A 70 -2.78 21.09 6.14
N ALA A 71 -2.56 21.26 7.43
CA ALA A 71 -1.25 21.03 8.04
C ALA A 71 -0.90 19.53 8.06
N PRO A 72 0.39 19.16 7.95
CA PRO A 72 0.80 17.77 8.14
C PRO A 72 0.33 17.25 9.50
N VAL A 73 -0.23 16.06 9.50
CA VAL A 73 -0.69 15.36 10.70
C VAL A 73 -0.35 13.87 10.58
N HIS A 74 0.05 13.24 11.66
CA HIS A 74 0.15 11.80 11.78
C HIS A 74 -1.09 11.28 12.49
N LEU A 75 -1.96 10.57 11.76
CA LEU A 75 -3.18 9.97 12.30
C LEU A 75 -2.84 8.63 12.98
N SER A 76 -3.55 8.30 14.06
CA SER A 76 -3.28 7.08 14.82
C SER A 76 -3.84 5.84 14.12
N GLU A 77 -2.96 4.98 13.66
CA GLU A 77 -3.31 3.67 13.09
C GLU A 77 -3.94 2.77 14.17
N MET A 78 -3.37 2.81 15.37
CA MET A 78 -3.81 1.94 16.46
C MET A 78 -5.19 2.30 17.00
N TRP A 79 -5.65 3.54 16.82
CA TRP A 79 -7.03 3.94 17.08
C TRP A 79 -8.01 3.15 16.22
N ILE A 80 -7.78 3.12 14.92
CA ILE A 80 -8.62 2.38 13.97
C ILE A 80 -8.50 0.87 14.19
N VAL A 81 -7.28 0.37 14.30
CA VAL A 81 -7.01 -1.07 14.47
C VAL A 81 -7.71 -1.63 15.71
N ARG A 82 -7.63 -0.92 16.85
CA ARG A 82 -8.29 -1.35 18.08
C ARG A 82 -9.80 -1.43 17.95
N HIS A 83 -10.44 -0.44 17.32
CA HIS A 83 -11.87 -0.48 17.04
C HIS A 83 -12.22 -1.63 16.10
N THR A 84 -11.44 -1.81 15.04
CA THR A 84 -11.61 -2.88 14.05
C THR A 84 -11.54 -4.25 14.70
N PHE A 85 -10.60 -4.53 15.62
CA PHE A 85 -10.55 -5.80 16.34
C PHE A 85 -11.83 -6.07 17.14
N MET A 86 -12.40 -5.06 17.78
CA MET A 86 -13.66 -5.22 18.52
C MET A 86 -14.85 -5.53 17.59
N GLU A 87 -14.94 -4.84 16.45
CA GLU A 87 -15.99 -5.10 15.46
C GLU A 87 -15.84 -6.49 14.81
N LYS A 88 -14.61 -6.87 14.44
CA LYS A 88 -14.29 -8.21 13.94
C LYS A 88 -14.70 -9.29 14.95
N ALA A 89 -14.39 -9.09 16.24
CA ALA A 89 -14.77 -10.03 17.29
C ALA A 89 -16.29 -10.23 17.36
N VAL A 90 -17.05 -9.14 17.28
CA VAL A 90 -18.52 -9.22 17.27
C VAL A 90 -19.03 -9.97 16.04
N LYS A 91 -18.47 -9.68 14.87
CA LYS A 91 -18.86 -10.33 13.62
C LYS A 91 -18.48 -11.82 13.63
N TYR A 92 -17.25 -12.14 14.08
CA TYR A 92 -16.77 -13.51 14.21
C TYR A 92 -17.70 -14.38 15.08
N ILE A 93 -18.11 -13.88 16.25
CA ILE A 93 -19.06 -14.60 17.12
C ILE A 93 -20.43 -14.72 16.43
N ARG A 94 -20.95 -13.67 15.78
CA ARG A 94 -22.24 -13.73 15.04
C ARG A 94 -22.22 -14.72 13.89
N MET A 95 -21.06 -14.85 13.23
CA MET A 95 -20.85 -15.77 12.12
C MET A 95 -20.40 -17.17 12.57
N HIS A 96 -20.45 -17.46 13.85
CA HIS A 96 -20.11 -18.79 14.43
C HIS A 96 -18.69 -19.25 14.08
N GLY A 97 -17.75 -18.30 13.90
CA GLY A 97 -16.38 -18.57 13.52
C GLY A 97 -16.12 -18.73 12.02
N GLU A 98 -17.15 -18.63 11.18
CA GLU A 98 -17.07 -18.85 9.72
C GLU A 98 -16.66 -17.59 8.94
N ILE A 99 -15.84 -16.74 9.53
CA ILE A 99 -15.17 -15.64 8.85
C ILE A 99 -13.72 -15.54 9.29
N ASN A 100 -12.89 -14.86 8.49
CA ASN A 100 -11.52 -14.60 8.88
C ASN A 100 -11.47 -13.67 10.11
N PHE A 101 -10.76 -14.12 11.17
CA PHE A 101 -10.38 -13.30 12.30
C PHE A 101 -8.85 -13.21 12.34
N ALA A 102 -8.31 -12.24 11.64
CA ALA A 102 -6.88 -11.97 11.51
C ALA A 102 -6.62 -10.46 11.58
N GLU A 103 -5.39 -10.05 11.38
CA GLU A 103 -4.95 -8.66 11.45
C GLU A 103 -5.34 -7.84 10.20
N GLY A 104 -5.50 -8.50 9.05
CA GLY A 104 -5.79 -7.87 7.76
C GLY A 104 -7.13 -7.14 7.72
N GLY A 105 -7.30 -6.29 6.75
CA GLY A 105 -8.48 -5.47 6.53
C GLY A 105 -8.39 -4.71 5.21
N ALA A 106 -9.36 -3.85 4.93
CA ALA A 106 -9.45 -3.08 3.70
C ALA A 106 -9.43 -1.56 3.98
N SER A 107 -9.19 -0.76 2.94
CA SER A 107 -9.23 0.71 3.03
C SER A 107 -10.55 1.22 3.58
N ARG A 108 -11.65 0.55 3.24
CA ARG A 108 -12.98 0.89 3.75
C ARG A 108 -13.10 0.75 5.26
N ASP A 109 -12.38 -0.17 5.90
CA ASP A 109 -12.41 -0.32 7.35
C ASP A 109 -11.93 0.96 8.06
N VAL A 110 -10.97 1.67 7.45
CA VAL A 110 -10.49 2.96 7.96
C VAL A 110 -11.53 4.04 7.83
N THR A 111 -12.14 4.20 6.65
CA THR A 111 -13.15 5.24 6.43
C THR A 111 -14.40 5.02 7.27
N GLU A 112 -14.87 3.76 7.40
CA GLU A 112 -15.96 3.42 8.31
C GLU A 112 -15.58 3.60 9.79
N GLY A 113 -14.33 3.25 10.16
CA GLY A 113 -13.81 3.49 11.49
C GLY A 113 -13.82 4.98 11.86
N ILE A 114 -13.35 5.85 10.96
CA ILE A 114 -13.39 7.31 11.16
C ILE A 114 -14.83 7.80 11.25
N ARG A 115 -15.73 7.32 10.40
CA ARG A 115 -17.16 7.70 10.42
C ARG A 115 -17.81 7.34 11.75
N ASN A 116 -17.54 6.16 12.27
CA ASN A 116 -18.20 5.63 13.46
C ASN A 116 -17.55 6.13 14.77
N TYR A 117 -16.24 6.28 14.80
CA TYR A 117 -15.45 6.49 16.03
C TYR A 117 -14.64 7.79 16.02
N GLY A 118 -14.63 8.54 14.90
CA GLY A 118 -13.69 9.63 14.73
C GLY A 118 -12.27 9.14 14.55
N ILE A 119 -11.32 10.06 14.68
CA ILE A 119 -9.89 9.80 14.60
C ILE A 119 -9.14 10.66 15.62
N VAL A 120 -7.95 10.24 16.01
CA VAL A 120 -7.06 10.98 16.87
C VAL A 120 -5.67 11.09 16.22
N PRO A 121 -4.85 12.10 16.53
CA PRO A 121 -3.46 12.12 16.11
C PRO A 121 -2.67 11.03 16.84
N PHE A 122 -1.62 10.52 16.22
CA PHE A 122 -0.75 9.47 16.76
C PHE A 122 -0.24 9.79 18.17
N GLU A 123 0.15 11.03 18.43
CA GLU A 123 0.65 11.48 19.73
C GLU A 123 -0.38 11.40 20.87
N ALA A 124 -1.67 11.43 20.54
CA ALA A 124 -2.75 11.27 21.52
C ALA A 124 -3.05 9.79 21.82
N TYR A 125 -2.77 8.90 20.88
CA TYR A 125 -2.98 7.47 21.05
C TYR A 125 -1.99 6.65 20.19
N PRO A 126 -0.75 6.45 20.65
CA PRO A 126 0.20 5.58 19.92
C PRO A 126 -0.23 4.11 19.88
N GLY A 127 -0.94 3.63 20.91
CA GLY A 127 -1.47 2.26 20.98
C GLY A 127 -0.43 1.17 21.24
N PHE A 128 0.68 1.49 21.94
CA PHE A 128 1.74 0.55 22.29
C PHE A 128 1.89 0.46 23.80
N ASN A 129 0.96 -0.27 24.47
CA ASN A 129 0.91 -0.37 25.93
C ASN A 129 1.53 -1.66 26.49
N TYR A 130 2.15 -2.48 25.64
CA TYR A 130 2.69 -3.80 26.01
C TYR A 130 4.22 -3.87 25.98
N GLY A 131 4.89 -2.72 26.17
CA GLY A 131 6.34 -2.66 26.33
C GLY A 131 7.14 -2.61 25.03
N THR A 132 6.50 -2.30 23.89
CA THR A 132 7.16 -2.09 22.60
C THR A 132 6.95 -0.65 22.14
N GLU A 133 7.88 -0.15 21.30
CA GLU A 133 7.75 1.15 20.64
C GLU A 133 7.16 1.04 19.22
N LYS A 134 7.00 -0.19 18.73
CA LYS A 134 6.49 -0.51 17.41
C LYS A 134 5.46 -1.63 17.51
N ALA A 135 4.58 -1.72 16.52
CA ALA A 135 3.58 -2.78 16.46
C ALA A 135 4.24 -4.17 16.38
N ASP A 136 3.85 -5.08 17.28
CA ASP A 136 4.18 -6.50 17.24
C ASP A 136 2.95 -7.30 17.71
N PHE A 137 2.20 -7.84 16.77
CA PHE A 137 0.93 -8.49 17.06
C PHE A 137 1.03 -10.02 17.16
N HIS A 138 2.25 -10.56 17.18
CA HIS A 138 2.44 -12.01 17.27
C HIS A 138 1.75 -12.65 18.47
N GLU A 139 1.83 -12.03 19.64
CA GLU A 139 1.15 -12.50 20.86
C GLU A 139 -0.33 -12.11 20.83
N LEU A 140 -0.62 -10.84 20.56
CA LEU A 140 -1.96 -10.27 20.57
C LEU A 140 -2.95 -11.06 19.71
N SER A 141 -2.59 -11.33 18.46
CA SER A 141 -3.47 -12.04 17.52
C SER A 141 -3.84 -13.44 18.02
N ARG A 142 -2.90 -14.15 18.62
CA ARG A 142 -3.14 -15.48 19.20
C ARG A 142 -4.05 -15.42 20.43
N VAL A 143 -3.79 -14.46 21.33
CA VAL A 143 -4.60 -14.26 22.54
C VAL A 143 -6.04 -13.93 22.17
N LEU A 144 -6.24 -12.97 21.26
CA LEU A 144 -7.56 -12.55 20.81
C LEU A 144 -8.34 -13.70 20.16
N LYS A 145 -7.69 -14.44 19.26
CA LYS A 145 -8.30 -15.59 18.57
C LYS A 145 -8.68 -16.68 19.55
N ALA A 146 -7.76 -17.07 20.44
CA ALA A 146 -8.01 -18.11 21.44
C ALA A 146 -9.16 -17.75 22.40
N TYR A 147 -9.24 -16.45 22.79
CA TYR A 147 -10.34 -15.99 23.62
C TYR A 147 -11.71 -16.16 22.92
N LEU A 148 -11.81 -15.77 21.65
CA LEU A 148 -13.05 -15.88 20.87
C LEU A 148 -13.42 -17.33 20.60
N ASP A 149 -12.45 -18.21 20.32
CA ASP A 149 -12.70 -19.64 20.14
C ASP A 149 -13.23 -20.29 21.42
N ALA A 150 -12.68 -19.92 22.58
CA ALA A 150 -13.20 -20.41 23.87
C ALA A 150 -14.64 -19.91 24.15
N VAL A 151 -14.97 -18.67 23.79
CA VAL A 151 -16.33 -18.12 23.88
C VAL A 151 -17.30 -18.91 23.01
N MET A 152 -16.92 -19.21 21.75
CA MET A 152 -17.75 -20.00 20.85
C MET A 152 -17.92 -21.44 21.33
N GLU A 153 -16.83 -22.07 21.77
CA GLU A 153 -16.88 -23.44 22.28
C GLU A 153 -17.84 -23.57 23.47
N ALA A 154 -17.87 -22.59 24.36
CA ALA A 154 -18.81 -22.57 25.48
C ALA A 154 -20.27 -22.49 25.01
N SER A 155 -20.56 -21.81 23.90
CA SER A 155 -21.90 -21.73 23.31
C SER A 155 -22.31 -23.04 22.62
N THR A 156 -21.42 -23.67 21.88
CA THR A 156 -21.72 -24.90 21.12
C THR A 156 -21.87 -26.12 22.01
N LYS A 157 -21.12 -26.19 23.12
CA LYS A 157 -21.20 -27.29 24.09
C LYS A 157 -22.39 -27.20 25.06
N SER A 158 -23.00 -26.03 25.21
CA SER A 158 -24.11 -25.76 26.13
C SER A 158 -25.40 -25.50 25.36
N SER A 159 -26.01 -26.59 24.86
CA SER A 159 -27.13 -26.59 23.92
C SER A 159 -28.38 -25.76 24.29
N ASN A 160 -28.42 -25.09 25.44
CA ASN A 160 -29.59 -24.32 25.89
C ASN A 160 -29.24 -23.04 26.67
N LYS A 161 -27.99 -22.58 26.66
CA LYS A 161 -27.62 -21.36 27.37
C LYS A 161 -27.14 -20.29 26.37
N PRO A 162 -27.80 -19.13 26.33
CA PRO A 162 -27.33 -18.03 25.50
C PRO A 162 -25.96 -17.52 25.99
N LEU A 163 -25.13 -17.01 25.07
CA LEU A 163 -23.90 -16.29 25.43
C LEU A 163 -24.26 -15.06 26.28
N SER A 164 -23.55 -14.88 27.37
CA SER A 164 -23.60 -13.63 28.12
C SER A 164 -22.90 -12.51 27.34
N THR A 165 -23.20 -11.24 27.63
CA THR A 165 -22.48 -10.08 27.06
C THR A 165 -21.13 -9.83 27.74
N ALA A 166 -20.77 -10.62 28.76
CA ALA A 166 -19.53 -10.45 29.52
C ALA A 166 -18.27 -10.62 28.65
N TRP A 167 -18.34 -11.52 27.66
CA TRP A 167 -17.21 -11.76 26.75
C TRP A 167 -16.76 -10.48 26.02
N LYS A 168 -17.70 -9.55 25.68
CA LYS A 168 -17.35 -8.29 25.04
C LYS A 168 -16.51 -7.40 25.95
N ARG A 169 -16.86 -7.34 27.25
CA ARG A 169 -16.08 -6.58 28.23
C ARG A 169 -14.72 -7.21 28.48
N GLY A 170 -14.65 -8.56 28.56
CA GLY A 170 -13.39 -9.26 28.68
C GLY A 170 -12.48 -9.07 27.49
N PHE A 171 -13.03 -9.16 26.27
CA PHE A 171 -12.27 -8.89 25.04
C PHE A 171 -11.76 -7.44 24.99
N ASN A 172 -12.62 -6.49 25.34
CA ASN A 172 -12.25 -5.06 25.38
C ASN A 172 -11.14 -4.79 26.41
N ALA A 173 -11.19 -5.45 27.60
CA ALA A 173 -10.14 -5.34 28.61
C ALA A 173 -8.78 -5.87 28.09
N ILE A 174 -8.78 -6.97 27.32
CA ILE A 174 -7.55 -7.44 26.66
C ILE A 174 -7.02 -6.37 25.69
N LEU A 175 -7.89 -5.78 24.87
CA LEU A 175 -7.46 -4.71 23.96
C LEU A 175 -6.89 -3.52 24.73
N ASP A 176 -7.46 -3.12 25.86
CA ASP A 176 -6.96 -2.01 26.69
C ASP A 176 -5.57 -2.29 27.28
N GLU A 177 -5.26 -3.54 27.61
CA GLU A 177 -3.91 -3.92 28.08
C GLU A 177 -2.85 -3.82 26.98
N TYR A 178 -3.18 -4.15 25.75
CA TYR A 178 -2.23 -4.11 24.63
C TYR A 178 -2.14 -2.73 23.98
N PHE A 179 -3.26 -2.06 23.74
CA PHE A 179 -3.30 -0.76 23.04
C PHE A 179 -3.32 0.44 23.98
N GLY A 180 -3.63 0.24 25.24
CA GLY A 180 -3.93 1.29 26.20
C GLY A 180 -5.40 1.73 26.20
N PRO A 181 -5.85 2.39 27.27
CA PRO A 181 -7.22 2.90 27.37
C PRO A 181 -7.43 4.02 26.35
N MET A 182 -8.59 4.00 25.70
CA MET A 182 -8.95 4.99 24.68
C MET A 182 -9.33 6.33 25.32
N PRO A 183 -8.75 7.47 24.90
CA PRO A 183 -9.12 8.77 25.41
C PRO A 183 -10.52 9.20 24.92
N GLU A 184 -11.34 9.70 25.83
CA GLU A 184 -12.60 10.36 25.46
C GLU A 184 -12.35 11.76 24.90
N THR A 185 -11.37 12.48 25.49
CA THR A 185 -10.88 13.79 25.04
C THR A 185 -9.36 13.83 25.07
N PHE A 186 -8.78 14.69 24.26
CA PHE A 186 -7.32 14.92 24.21
C PHE A 186 -7.02 16.36 23.79
N THR A 187 -5.81 16.82 24.11
CA THR A 187 -5.31 18.13 23.66
C THR A 187 -4.37 17.94 22.48
N TYR A 188 -4.64 18.63 21.39
CA TYR A 188 -3.77 18.68 20.21
C TYR A 188 -3.54 20.13 19.79
N GLN A 189 -2.27 20.54 19.66
CA GLN A 189 -1.87 21.92 19.33
C GLN A 189 -2.56 22.98 20.21
N GLY A 190 -2.70 22.69 21.51
CA GLY A 190 -3.26 23.60 22.51
C GLY A 190 -4.79 23.71 22.51
N LYS A 191 -5.50 22.91 21.73
CA LYS A 191 -6.95 22.84 21.69
C LYS A 191 -7.44 21.47 22.13
N GLU A 192 -8.53 21.44 22.91
CA GLU A 192 -9.19 20.21 23.34
C GLU A 192 -10.12 19.68 22.24
N TYR A 193 -10.11 18.38 22.04
CA TYR A 193 -10.91 17.67 21.08
C TYR A 193 -11.48 16.36 21.65
N THR A 194 -12.62 15.94 21.15
CA THR A 194 -13.01 14.52 21.08
C THR A 194 -12.53 13.92 19.75
N PRO A 195 -12.46 12.59 19.60
CA PRO A 195 -12.12 11.97 18.33
C PRO A 195 -13.00 12.44 17.15
N GLN A 196 -14.29 12.64 17.41
CA GLN A 196 -15.25 13.11 16.39
C GLN A 196 -15.01 14.58 16.02
N THR A 197 -14.77 15.44 17.01
CA THR A 197 -14.53 16.88 16.73
C THR A 197 -13.18 17.09 16.07
N PHE A 198 -12.20 16.22 16.33
CA PHE A 198 -10.92 16.24 15.62
C PHE A 198 -11.10 15.79 14.16
N ALA A 199 -11.78 14.66 13.91
CA ALA A 199 -12.13 14.21 12.56
C ALA A 199 -12.82 15.31 11.76
N ALA A 200 -13.83 15.96 12.35
CA ALA A 200 -14.57 17.06 11.70
C ALA A 200 -13.74 18.34 11.49
N SER A 201 -12.57 18.47 12.12
CA SER A 201 -11.66 19.61 11.92
C SER A 201 -10.68 19.41 10.76
N LEU A 202 -10.56 18.19 10.25
CA LEU A 202 -9.70 17.88 9.11
C LEU A 202 -10.36 18.36 7.81
N PRO A 203 -9.58 18.88 6.83
CA PRO A 203 -10.13 19.44 5.59
C PRO A 203 -10.45 18.35 4.54
N ILE A 204 -11.01 17.22 4.98
CA ILE A 204 -11.41 16.10 4.15
C ILE A 204 -12.84 15.65 4.52
N ASP A 205 -13.55 15.10 3.55
CA ASP A 205 -14.84 14.44 3.76
C ASP A 205 -14.69 12.95 3.47
N ILE A 206 -14.97 12.11 4.47
CA ILE A 206 -14.84 10.65 4.34
C ILE A 206 -15.81 10.09 3.27
N ASP A 207 -16.90 10.77 2.98
CA ASP A 207 -17.86 10.39 1.93
C ASP A 207 -17.38 10.71 0.50
N ASP A 208 -16.21 11.35 0.37
CA ASP A 208 -15.59 11.59 -0.94
C ASP A 208 -14.78 10.41 -1.45
N TYR A 209 -14.54 9.38 -0.63
CA TYR A 209 -13.68 8.26 -1.00
C TYR A 209 -14.48 7.04 -1.44
N ILE A 210 -14.08 6.46 -2.57
CA ILE A 210 -14.72 5.30 -3.18
C ILE A 210 -13.70 4.20 -3.46
N ASP A 211 -14.12 2.96 -3.24
CA ASP A 211 -13.35 1.77 -3.59
C ASP A 211 -13.73 1.27 -4.98
N ILE A 212 -12.72 1.00 -5.80
CA ILE A 212 -12.86 0.53 -7.19
C ILE A 212 -12.07 -0.76 -7.36
N SER A 213 -12.62 -1.67 -8.15
CA SER A 213 -11.94 -2.89 -8.60
C SER A 213 -12.30 -3.20 -10.05
N SER A 214 -11.73 -4.29 -10.60
CA SER A 214 -11.93 -4.68 -11.98
C SER A 214 -11.94 -6.21 -12.11
N PHE A 215 -13.13 -6.84 -12.05
CA PHE A 215 -13.28 -8.28 -12.19
C PHE A 215 -14.52 -8.64 -13.00
N THR A 216 -14.46 -9.72 -13.82
CA THR A 216 -15.52 -10.10 -14.76
C THR A 216 -16.58 -11.01 -14.16
N HIS A 217 -16.36 -11.59 -12.97
CA HIS A 217 -17.34 -12.45 -12.30
C HIS A 217 -18.54 -11.68 -11.73
N HIS A 218 -18.47 -10.33 -11.72
CA HIS A 218 -19.58 -9.43 -11.46
C HIS A 218 -19.77 -8.44 -12.62
N PRO A 219 -21.00 -7.94 -12.86
CA PRO A 219 -21.24 -6.95 -13.92
C PRO A 219 -20.42 -5.66 -13.68
N PHE A 220 -19.85 -5.12 -14.74
CA PHE A 220 -19.23 -3.79 -14.68
C PHE A 220 -20.28 -2.70 -14.41
N TYR A 221 -19.81 -1.58 -13.87
CA TYR A 221 -20.61 -0.40 -13.48
C TYR A 221 -21.62 -0.70 -12.38
N THR A 222 -21.37 -1.72 -11.58
CA THR A 222 -22.15 -2.07 -10.39
C THR A 222 -21.23 -2.18 -9.17
N GLN A 223 -21.82 -2.16 -7.98
CA GLN A 223 -21.10 -2.48 -6.76
C GLN A 223 -21.22 -3.98 -6.46
N PHE A 224 -20.15 -4.55 -5.96
CA PHE A 224 -20.13 -5.92 -5.46
C PHE A 224 -19.24 -6.04 -4.21
N ILE A 225 -19.44 -7.08 -3.43
CA ILE A 225 -18.57 -7.41 -2.31
C ILE A 225 -17.39 -8.18 -2.86
N ILE A 226 -16.17 -7.62 -2.77
CA ILE A 226 -14.98 -8.33 -3.21
C ILE A 226 -14.72 -9.53 -2.29
N GLU A 227 -14.55 -10.71 -2.88
CA GLU A 227 -14.41 -11.99 -2.20
C GLU A 227 -12.94 -12.26 -1.83
N VAL A 228 -12.42 -11.49 -0.89
CA VAL A 228 -11.10 -11.70 -0.30
C VAL A 228 -11.23 -11.91 1.22
N PRO A 229 -10.37 -12.75 1.84
CA PRO A 229 -10.49 -13.07 3.26
C PRO A 229 -10.46 -11.84 4.19
N ASP A 230 -9.71 -10.80 3.82
CA ASP A 230 -9.53 -9.60 4.62
C ASP A 230 -10.69 -8.59 4.48
N ASN A 231 -11.60 -8.80 3.53
CA ASN A 231 -12.87 -8.04 3.45
C ASN A 231 -13.92 -8.57 4.46
N TRP A 232 -13.52 -8.68 5.71
CA TRP A 232 -14.35 -9.18 6.82
C TRP A 232 -15.62 -8.32 7.03
N MET A 233 -15.56 -7.03 6.68
CA MET A 233 -16.68 -6.10 6.80
C MET A 233 -17.73 -6.33 5.70
N TRP A 234 -17.38 -7.01 4.62
CA TRP A 234 -18.16 -7.17 3.38
C TRP A 234 -18.36 -5.83 2.68
N GLY A 235 -17.32 -5.04 2.68
CA GLY A 235 -17.27 -3.77 1.97
C GLY A 235 -17.46 -3.98 0.47
N THR A 236 -18.22 -3.08 -0.14
CA THR A 236 -18.45 -3.10 -1.60
C THR A 236 -17.42 -2.26 -2.32
N VAL A 237 -17.04 -2.70 -3.50
CA VAL A 237 -16.21 -1.95 -4.46
C VAL A 237 -17.04 -1.66 -5.72
N TYR A 238 -16.74 -0.56 -6.41
CA TYR A 238 -17.33 -0.25 -7.71
C TYR A 238 -16.54 -0.97 -8.81
N ASN A 239 -17.21 -1.75 -9.64
CA ASN A 239 -16.57 -2.59 -10.64
C ASN A 239 -16.43 -1.86 -11.98
N LEU A 240 -15.21 -1.67 -12.47
CA LEU A 240 -14.93 -1.06 -13.76
C LEU A 240 -14.18 -2.03 -14.68
N PRO A 241 -14.27 -1.88 -16.01
CA PRO A 241 -13.31 -2.51 -16.91
C PRO A 241 -11.88 -2.13 -16.55
N LEU A 242 -10.92 -3.01 -16.83
CA LEU A 242 -9.52 -2.82 -16.45
C LEU A 242 -8.94 -1.49 -16.95
N ASP A 243 -9.19 -1.18 -18.23
CA ASP A 243 -8.66 0.06 -18.82
C ASP A 243 -9.23 1.31 -18.16
N GLU A 244 -10.51 1.27 -17.77
CA GLU A 244 -11.15 2.37 -17.05
C GLU A 244 -10.64 2.49 -15.60
N MET A 245 -10.44 1.38 -14.89
CA MET A 245 -9.81 1.40 -13.56
C MET A 245 -8.40 2.00 -13.64
N MET A 246 -7.60 1.59 -14.62
CA MET A 246 -6.26 2.15 -14.80
C MET A 246 -6.29 3.62 -15.21
N ALA A 247 -7.28 4.04 -16.01
CA ALA A 247 -7.47 5.45 -16.35
C ALA A 247 -7.86 6.30 -15.13
N VAL A 248 -8.65 5.75 -14.20
CA VAL A 248 -8.95 6.43 -12.92
C VAL A 248 -7.68 6.64 -12.12
N VAL A 249 -6.80 5.63 -12.00
CA VAL A 249 -5.51 5.76 -11.30
C VAL A 249 -4.65 6.85 -11.96
N ASP A 250 -4.49 6.79 -13.28
CA ASP A 250 -3.69 7.75 -14.04
C ASP A 250 -4.25 9.17 -13.89
N ASN A 251 -5.58 9.35 -14.02
CA ASN A 251 -6.24 10.64 -13.88
C ASN A 251 -6.14 11.21 -12.46
N ALA A 252 -6.28 10.37 -11.43
CA ALA A 252 -6.10 10.78 -10.04
C ALA A 252 -4.71 11.38 -9.84
N LEU A 253 -3.66 10.67 -10.24
CA LEU A 253 -2.28 11.12 -10.11
C LEU A 253 -2.02 12.40 -10.92
N GLU A 254 -2.55 12.47 -12.14
CA GLU A 254 -2.38 13.66 -13.00
C GLU A 254 -3.03 14.91 -12.38
N ASN A 255 -4.13 14.75 -11.66
CA ASN A 255 -4.81 15.84 -10.97
C ASN A 255 -4.34 16.05 -9.51
N GLY A 256 -3.27 15.36 -9.09
CA GLY A 256 -2.64 15.56 -7.77
C GLY A 256 -3.34 14.83 -6.61
N TYR A 257 -4.14 13.82 -6.90
CA TYR A 257 -4.77 12.95 -5.91
C TYR A 257 -3.95 11.67 -5.71
N PRO A 258 -3.56 11.31 -4.48
CA PRO A 258 -2.98 10.00 -4.21
C PRO A 258 -4.02 8.89 -4.39
N VAL A 259 -3.57 7.63 -4.41
CA VAL A 259 -4.43 6.46 -4.54
C VAL A 259 -4.04 5.44 -3.47
N ALA A 260 -4.96 5.06 -2.57
CA ALA A 260 -4.72 3.90 -1.71
C ALA A 260 -4.89 2.63 -2.55
N TRP A 261 -3.96 1.69 -2.40
CA TRP A 261 -3.81 0.57 -3.32
C TRP A 261 -3.67 -0.75 -2.58
N GLY A 262 -4.64 -1.64 -2.76
CA GLY A 262 -4.60 -3.03 -2.33
C GLY A 262 -4.06 -3.92 -3.45
N THR A 263 -3.10 -4.79 -3.14
CA THR A 263 -2.35 -5.54 -4.14
C THR A 263 -1.76 -6.84 -3.58
N ASP A 264 -1.36 -7.72 -4.50
CA ASP A 264 -0.53 -8.88 -4.23
C ASP A 264 0.96 -8.49 -4.33
N VAL A 265 1.72 -8.84 -3.30
CA VAL A 265 3.19 -8.70 -3.26
C VAL A 265 3.89 -10.04 -2.97
N SER A 266 3.14 -11.13 -2.84
CA SER A 266 3.65 -12.49 -2.58
C SER A 266 4.07 -13.22 -3.84
N GLU A 267 4.69 -12.51 -4.80
CA GLU A 267 5.01 -13.07 -6.10
C GLU A 267 6.45 -12.79 -6.58
N LYS A 268 6.83 -13.47 -7.67
CA LYS A 268 8.19 -13.38 -8.26
C LYS A 268 8.53 -12.01 -8.80
N GLY A 269 7.52 -11.30 -9.32
CA GLY A 269 7.67 -9.95 -9.89
C GLY A 269 7.90 -8.87 -8.85
N PHE A 270 7.72 -9.17 -7.56
CA PHE A 270 7.94 -8.24 -6.47
C PHE A 270 9.31 -8.44 -5.81
N SER A 271 10.22 -7.50 -6.01
CA SER A 271 11.56 -7.57 -5.44
C SER A 271 11.70 -6.67 -4.21
N ARG A 272 11.72 -7.27 -3.02
CA ARG A 272 11.93 -6.54 -1.75
C ARG A 272 13.27 -5.79 -1.70
N THR A 273 14.32 -6.39 -2.24
CA THR A 273 15.67 -5.84 -2.16
C THR A 273 15.92 -4.72 -3.17
N LYS A 274 15.20 -4.74 -4.29
CA LYS A 274 15.29 -3.70 -5.33
C LYS A 274 14.20 -2.65 -5.21
N ALA A 275 13.19 -2.87 -4.36
CA ALA A 275 12.00 -2.04 -4.20
C ALA A 275 11.30 -1.74 -5.54
N ILE A 276 11.03 -2.80 -6.30
CA ILE A 276 10.44 -2.75 -7.62
C ILE A 276 9.44 -3.88 -7.83
N GLY A 277 8.38 -3.60 -8.58
CA GLY A 277 7.42 -4.59 -9.07
C GLY A 277 7.30 -4.55 -10.58
N ILE A 278 7.46 -5.72 -11.23
CA ILE A 278 7.39 -5.90 -12.70
C ILE A 278 6.69 -7.21 -13.06
N VAL A 279 6.16 -7.28 -14.28
CA VAL A 279 5.58 -8.51 -14.85
C VAL A 279 6.31 -8.85 -16.16
N PRO A 280 7.53 -9.40 -16.08
CA PRO A 280 8.41 -9.55 -17.24
C PRO A 280 7.88 -10.60 -18.21
N ALA A 281 8.07 -10.34 -19.50
CA ALA A 281 7.80 -11.26 -20.60
C ALA A 281 9.08 -11.57 -21.38
N ALA A 282 9.13 -12.77 -22.00
CA ALA A 282 10.19 -13.07 -22.94
C ALA A 282 10.00 -12.25 -24.22
N ASP A 283 11.01 -11.53 -24.65
CA ASP A 283 11.01 -10.81 -25.92
C ASP A 283 11.38 -11.77 -27.07
N LEU A 284 10.44 -12.68 -27.42
CA LEU A 284 10.67 -13.68 -28.47
C LEU A 284 10.88 -13.06 -29.85
N GLU A 285 10.32 -11.87 -30.11
CA GLU A 285 10.45 -11.16 -31.38
C GLU A 285 11.83 -10.54 -31.54
N GLY A 286 12.42 -10.05 -30.45
CA GLY A 286 13.78 -9.52 -30.42
C GLY A 286 14.88 -10.60 -30.36
N MET A 287 14.50 -11.86 -30.09
CA MET A 287 15.46 -12.99 -30.07
C MET A 287 15.79 -13.48 -31.46
N GLY A 288 17.10 -13.71 -31.74
CA GLY A 288 17.50 -14.45 -32.91
C GLY A 288 17.01 -15.91 -32.87
N GLY A 289 16.87 -16.57 -34.03
CA GLY A 289 16.32 -17.94 -34.10
C GLY A 289 16.97 -18.95 -33.16
N THR A 290 18.28 -18.90 -32.98
CA THR A 290 19.03 -19.75 -32.05
C THR A 290 18.73 -19.44 -30.59
N GLU A 291 18.50 -18.18 -30.25
CA GLU A 291 18.14 -17.76 -28.89
C GLU A 291 16.71 -18.17 -28.55
N ALA A 292 15.78 -17.96 -29.47
CA ALA A 292 14.38 -18.39 -29.33
C ALA A 292 14.29 -19.92 -29.18
N GLU A 293 15.09 -20.69 -29.92
CA GLU A 293 15.15 -22.14 -29.77
C GLU A 293 15.69 -22.57 -28.41
N ARG A 294 16.76 -21.92 -27.93
CA ARG A 294 17.30 -22.15 -26.58
C ARG A 294 16.27 -21.83 -25.52
N TRP A 295 15.58 -20.67 -25.64
CA TRP A 295 14.52 -20.26 -24.73
C TRP A 295 13.38 -21.28 -24.65
N GLY A 296 12.98 -21.83 -25.83
CA GLY A 296 11.96 -22.88 -25.92
C GLY A 296 12.33 -24.17 -25.15
N LYS A 297 13.62 -24.47 -25.01
CA LYS A 297 14.13 -25.67 -24.33
C LYS A 297 14.35 -25.48 -22.82
N LEU A 298 14.28 -24.24 -22.30
CA LEU A 298 14.45 -23.97 -20.87
C LEU A 298 13.26 -24.52 -20.09
N THR A 299 13.55 -25.03 -18.90
CA THR A 299 12.53 -25.34 -17.89
C THR A 299 11.85 -24.05 -17.40
N GLN A 300 10.67 -24.16 -16.81
CA GLN A 300 9.98 -22.99 -16.26
C GLN A 300 10.83 -22.25 -15.23
N LYS A 301 11.54 -22.99 -14.36
CA LYS A 301 12.45 -22.40 -13.38
C LYS A 301 13.57 -21.58 -14.05
N GLU A 302 14.21 -22.11 -15.10
CA GLU A 302 15.27 -21.39 -15.80
C GLU A 302 14.75 -20.15 -16.52
N LYS A 303 13.53 -20.20 -17.07
CA LYS A 303 12.85 -19.03 -17.64
C LYS A 303 12.60 -17.97 -16.57
N ASP A 304 12.05 -18.37 -15.42
CA ASP A 304 11.80 -17.49 -14.30
C ASP A 304 13.11 -16.86 -13.78
N ASP A 305 14.15 -17.68 -13.57
CA ASP A 305 15.47 -17.22 -13.12
C ASP A 305 16.10 -16.21 -14.12
N ALA A 306 15.74 -16.30 -15.39
CA ALA A 306 16.20 -15.36 -16.41
C ALA A 306 15.37 -14.06 -16.43
N LEU A 307 14.04 -14.15 -16.28
CA LEU A 307 13.11 -13.01 -16.35
C LEU A 307 13.17 -12.14 -15.10
N TYR A 308 13.26 -12.75 -13.90
CA TYR A 308 13.15 -12.06 -12.62
C TYR A 308 14.52 -11.68 -12.02
N LYS A 309 15.52 -11.37 -12.85
CA LYS A 309 16.85 -10.91 -12.40
C LYS A 309 16.84 -9.48 -11.88
N PHE A 310 15.91 -8.64 -12.34
CA PHE A 310 15.83 -7.21 -12.01
C PHE A 310 17.14 -6.47 -12.28
N ASP A 311 17.87 -6.84 -13.32
CA ASP A 311 19.16 -6.25 -13.70
C ASP A 311 19.04 -5.13 -14.73
N LYS A 312 17.96 -5.11 -15.49
CA LYS A 312 17.66 -4.06 -16.49
C LYS A 312 16.17 -4.07 -16.89
N PRO A 313 15.63 -2.95 -17.38
CA PRO A 313 14.31 -2.92 -18.03
C PRO A 313 14.23 -3.92 -19.18
N GLY A 314 13.09 -4.56 -19.31
CA GLY A 314 12.76 -5.52 -20.34
C GLY A 314 11.32 -5.40 -20.79
N LYS A 315 10.93 -6.29 -21.74
CA LYS A 315 9.53 -6.42 -22.15
C LYS A 315 8.71 -6.94 -20.97
N GLU A 316 7.51 -6.38 -20.80
CA GLU A 316 6.53 -6.87 -19.84
C GLU A 316 5.29 -7.43 -20.56
N LEU A 317 4.46 -8.16 -19.83
CA LEU A 317 3.20 -8.70 -20.36
C LEU A 317 2.21 -7.57 -20.63
N ASP A 318 1.48 -7.68 -21.73
CA ASP A 318 0.27 -6.89 -21.96
C ASP A 318 -0.88 -7.52 -21.18
N ILE A 319 -1.27 -6.89 -20.09
CA ILE A 319 -2.26 -7.44 -19.17
C ILE A 319 -3.65 -7.22 -19.71
N THR A 320 -4.38 -8.33 -19.87
CA THR A 320 -5.78 -8.31 -20.29
C THR A 320 -6.73 -8.49 -19.10
N GLN A 321 -7.98 -8.09 -19.29
CA GLN A 321 -9.05 -8.30 -18.31
C GLN A 321 -9.20 -9.80 -17.94
N GLU A 322 -9.06 -10.69 -18.92
CA GLU A 322 -9.15 -12.13 -18.72
C GLU A 322 -7.98 -12.67 -17.89
N MET A 323 -6.74 -12.28 -18.20
CA MET A 323 -5.57 -12.66 -17.41
C MET A 323 -5.74 -12.28 -15.94
N ARG A 324 -6.22 -11.06 -15.69
CA ARG A 324 -6.47 -10.56 -14.36
C ARG A 324 -7.53 -11.40 -13.62
N GLN A 325 -8.64 -11.74 -14.28
CA GLN A 325 -9.68 -12.57 -13.69
C GLN A 325 -9.18 -13.98 -13.37
N VAL A 326 -8.49 -14.62 -14.32
CA VAL A 326 -7.91 -15.95 -14.12
C VAL A 326 -6.92 -15.98 -12.95
N ALA A 327 -6.08 -14.96 -12.82
CA ALA A 327 -5.11 -14.87 -11.73
C ALA A 327 -5.78 -14.71 -10.35
N PHE A 328 -6.90 -14.00 -10.28
CA PHE A 328 -7.70 -13.89 -9.07
C PHE A 328 -8.38 -15.22 -8.71
N ASP A 329 -8.97 -15.90 -9.68
CA ASP A 329 -9.70 -17.14 -9.48
C ASP A 329 -8.79 -18.33 -9.11
N ASN A 330 -7.53 -18.32 -9.55
CA ASN A 330 -6.57 -19.41 -9.36
C ASN A 330 -5.49 -19.13 -8.29
N TYR A 331 -5.63 -18.02 -7.53
CA TYR A 331 -4.70 -17.59 -6.47
C TYR A 331 -3.30 -17.17 -6.95
N GLU A 332 -3.14 -16.82 -8.22
CA GLU A 332 -1.95 -16.11 -8.73
C GLU A 332 -1.95 -14.63 -8.36
N THR A 333 -3.11 -14.11 -7.97
CA THR A 333 -3.27 -12.77 -7.37
C THR A 333 -4.09 -12.91 -6.11
N THR A 334 -3.50 -12.59 -4.96
CA THR A 334 -4.13 -12.61 -3.63
C THR A 334 -4.16 -11.21 -3.04
N ASP A 335 -4.98 -11.00 -2.01
CA ASP A 335 -5.04 -9.75 -1.27
C ASP A 335 -4.13 -9.85 -0.06
N ASP A 336 -2.94 -9.26 -0.13
CA ASP A 336 -1.96 -9.43 0.93
C ASP A 336 -1.22 -8.16 1.37
N HIS A 337 -1.36 -7.05 0.66
CA HIS A 337 -0.68 -5.81 1.06
C HIS A 337 -1.40 -4.54 0.60
N GLY A 338 -1.31 -3.49 1.44
CA GLY A 338 -1.79 -2.15 1.15
C GLY A 338 -0.65 -1.12 1.11
N MET A 339 -0.66 -0.24 0.10
CA MET A 339 0.30 0.84 -0.12
C MET A 339 -0.39 2.10 -0.65
N VAL A 340 0.37 3.18 -0.91
CA VAL A 340 -0.16 4.40 -1.53
C VAL A 340 0.60 4.72 -2.80
N ILE A 341 -0.10 4.77 -3.93
CA ILE A 341 0.46 5.32 -5.17
C ILE A 341 0.44 6.85 -5.04
N MET A 342 1.62 7.47 -5.13
CA MET A 342 1.79 8.89 -4.88
C MET A 342 2.47 9.63 -6.02
N GLY A 343 2.66 8.98 -7.15
CA GLY A 343 3.28 9.63 -8.30
C GLY A 343 3.54 8.70 -9.46
N THR A 344 4.09 9.29 -10.51
CA THR A 344 4.50 8.60 -11.74
C THR A 344 5.99 8.79 -11.99
N ALA A 345 6.61 7.82 -12.64
CA ALA A 345 8.02 7.83 -13.00
C ALA A 345 8.24 7.10 -14.33
N THR A 346 9.43 7.26 -14.90
CA THR A 346 9.88 6.45 -16.03
C THR A 346 11.20 5.77 -15.67
N ASP A 347 11.43 4.58 -16.22
CA ASP A 347 12.76 3.96 -16.18
C ASP A 347 13.68 4.53 -17.27
N GLN A 348 14.91 4.06 -17.34
CA GLN A 348 15.90 4.49 -18.34
C GLN A 348 15.57 4.08 -19.79
N ALA A 349 14.60 3.20 -20.00
CA ALA A 349 14.08 2.81 -21.31
C ALA A 349 12.81 3.60 -21.70
N GLY A 350 12.28 4.43 -20.79
CA GLY A 350 11.08 5.22 -21.01
C GLY A 350 9.78 4.47 -20.64
N ASN A 351 9.85 3.31 -20.01
CA ASN A 351 8.66 2.59 -19.55
C ASN A 351 8.02 3.31 -18.37
N HIS A 352 6.70 3.27 -18.30
CA HIS A 352 5.90 3.95 -17.27
C HIS A 352 5.86 3.14 -15.97
N TYR A 353 6.11 3.83 -14.86
CA TYR A 353 6.06 3.31 -13.50
C TYR A 353 5.23 4.21 -12.58
N TYR A 354 4.66 3.62 -11.55
CA TYR A 354 4.09 4.35 -10.43
C TYR A 354 5.09 4.36 -9.26
N LYS A 355 5.23 5.52 -8.63
CA LYS A 355 5.96 5.66 -7.37
C LYS A 355 5.00 5.45 -6.22
N VAL A 356 5.38 4.58 -5.30
CA VAL A 356 4.52 4.07 -4.24
C VAL A 356 5.20 4.25 -2.89
N GLN A 357 4.46 4.77 -1.90
CA GLN A 357 4.87 4.80 -0.51
C GLN A 357 4.43 3.51 0.18
N ASN A 358 5.40 2.79 0.75
CA ASN A 358 5.17 1.59 1.54
C ASN A 358 5.26 1.93 3.04
N SER A 359 4.82 1.00 3.90
CA SER A 359 4.82 1.13 5.36
C SER A 359 5.80 0.17 6.04
N TRP A 360 6.99 0.01 5.47
CA TRP A 360 8.04 -0.89 5.97
C TRP A 360 9.31 -0.18 6.41
N ASP A 361 9.18 1.01 7.01
CA ASP A 361 10.28 1.89 7.42
C ASP A 361 11.05 2.53 6.24
N VAL A 362 11.87 3.50 6.54
CA VAL A 362 12.79 4.14 5.60
C VAL A 362 13.93 3.18 5.28
N ARG A 363 13.94 2.64 4.08
CA ARG A 363 14.90 1.61 3.65
C ARG A 363 15.46 1.90 2.27
N PRO A 364 16.75 1.55 2.02
CA PRO A 364 17.29 1.57 0.67
C PRO A 364 16.56 0.54 -0.22
N PRO A 365 16.56 0.73 -1.55
CA PRO A 365 17.32 1.75 -2.28
C PRO A 365 16.62 3.12 -2.39
N TYR A 366 15.33 3.24 -2.08
CA TYR A 366 14.53 4.44 -2.35
C TYR A 366 13.83 4.98 -1.09
N ASP A 367 14.46 4.87 0.08
CA ASP A 367 14.00 5.48 1.34
C ASP A 367 12.55 5.12 1.73
N GLY A 368 12.15 3.86 1.50
CA GLY A 368 10.82 3.35 1.80
C GLY A 368 9.79 3.55 0.68
N PHE A 369 10.23 4.13 -0.45
CA PHE A 369 9.43 4.19 -1.68
C PHE A 369 9.75 3.01 -2.60
N TRP A 370 8.81 2.72 -3.50
CA TRP A 370 8.87 1.61 -4.44
C TRP A 370 8.44 2.08 -5.83
N TYR A 371 8.88 1.35 -6.86
CA TYR A 371 8.44 1.59 -8.23
C TYR A 371 7.79 0.35 -8.80
N PHE A 372 6.55 0.49 -9.24
CA PHE A 372 5.80 -0.58 -9.86
C PHE A 372 5.48 -0.23 -11.29
N SER A 373 5.75 -1.16 -12.21
CA SER A 373 5.37 -0.95 -13.61
C SER A 373 3.85 -0.87 -13.77
N ARG A 374 3.40 -0.16 -14.79
CA ARG A 374 1.97 -0.09 -15.10
C ARG A 374 1.35 -1.48 -15.33
N PRO A 375 2.01 -2.45 -16.04
CA PRO A 375 1.54 -3.82 -16.12
C PRO A 375 1.39 -4.50 -14.75
N PHE A 376 2.32 -4.31 -13.80
CA PHE A 376 2.21 -4.88 -12.46
C PHE A 376 0.97 -4.36 -11.74
N VAL A 377 0.75 -3.06 -11.75
CA VAL A 377 -0.43 -2.46 -11.11
C VAL A 377 -1.71 -2.94 -11.78
N ALA A 378 -1.77 -3.00 -13.12
CA ALA A 378 -2.91 -3.54 -13.84
C ALA A 378 -3.19 -5.00 -13.47
N TYR A 379 -2.17 -5.82 -13.25
CA TYR A 379 -2.31 -7.26 -13.02
C TYR A 379 -2.65 -7.58 -11.57
N LYS A 380 -1.96 -6.97 -10.61
CA LYS A 380 -1.91 -7.38 -9.21
C LYS A 380 -2.80 -6.55 -8.25
N THR A 381 -3.47 -5.52 -8.76
CA THR A 381 -4.41 -4.74 -7.94
C THR A 381 -5.61 -5.57 -7.52
N THR A 382 -5.92 -5.64 -6.24
CA THR A 382 -7.20 -6.16 -5.74
C THR A 382 -8.24 -5.05 -5.72
N SER A 383 -7.90 -3.88 -5.17
CA SER A 383 -8.74 -2.69 -5.18
C SER A 383 -7.91 -1.41 -5.10
N VAL A 384 -8.51 -0.30 -5.46
CA VAL A 384 -8.00 1.05 -5.22
C VAL A 384 -9.05 1.89 -4.53
N MET A 385 -8.63 2.75 -3.60
CA MET A 385 -9.48 3.81 -3.07
C MET A 385 -9.01 5.15 -3.61
N VAL A 386 -9.93 5.93 -4.14
CA VAL A 386 -9.68 7.25 -4.72
C VAL A 386 -10.68 8.27 -4.20
N ASN A 387 -10.30 9.54 -4.28
CA ASN A 387 -11.25 10.62 -4.09
C ASN A 387 -12.18 10.70 -5.31
N LYS A 388 -13.50 10.74 -5.13
CA LYS A 388 -14.50 10.80 -6.22
C LYS A 388 -14.34 12.02 -7.14
N HIS A 389 -13.70 13.09 -6.66
CA HIS A 389 -13.40 14.28 -7.47
C HIS A 389 -12.20 14.09 -8.40
N ALA A 390 -11.53 12.95 -8.32
CA ALA A 390 -10.46 12.55 -9.24
C ALA A 390 -10.96 11.73 -10.45
N LEU A 391 -12.26 11.44 -10.53
CA LEU A 391 -12.88 10.67 -11.62
C LEU A 391 -13.05 11.47 -12.90
#